data_77b2809ed289062ce3043b957db0fc1e
#
_entry.id   77b2809ed289062ce3043b957db0fc1e
#
_cell.length_a   1.000
_cell.length_b   1.000
_cell.length_c   1.000
_cell.angle_alpha   90.00
_cell.angle_beta   90.00
_cell.angle_gamma   90.00
#
_symmetry.space_group_name_H-M   'P 1'
#
loop_
_entity.id
_entity.type
_entity.pdbx_description
1 polymer ?
#
loop_
_entity_poly.entity_id
_entity_poly.type
_entity_poly.pdbx_seq_one_letter_code
_entity_poly.pdbx_strand_id
1 'polypeptide(L)'
;MRLPSIVTLLGIGCLPDVARAEFSLQATPSSPSSRPAAGPPPASRPQASPERPRTVVASGFGHEVPLRFAVHQLLPKNWHVRYGQDVDPDGLVSWQGGRPWDYVLRDAVKPLGLQAYAAPGEGNIVQITR
;
A
#
# COMPACT_ATOMS: atom_id res chain seq x y z
N MET A 1 5.05 29.81 -42.78
CA MET A 1 3.63 29.99 -43.12
C MET A 1 3.00 28.63 -43.36
N ARG A 2 2.23 28.13 -42.43
CA ARG A 2 1.00 27.27 -42.58
C ARG A 2 0.64 26.67 -41.24
N LEU A 3 -0.28 27.27 -40.52
CA LEU A 3 -1.23 26.64 -39.62
C LEU A 3 -2.33 26.01 -40.49
N PRO A 4 -2.93 24.93 -40.13
CA PRO A 4 -4.17 24.84 -39.39
C PRO A 4 -4.22 23.55 -38.56
N SER A 5 -5.10 23.20 -37.75
CA SER A 5 -6.54 23.36 -37.60
C SER A 5 -6.95 22.90 -36.20
N ILE A 6 -7.78 23.66 -35.65
CA ILE A 6 -8.59 23.36 -34.47
C ILE A 6 -9.59 22.27 -34.86
N VAL A 7 -9.66 21.17 -34.10
CA VAL A 7 -10.83 20.30 -34.07
C VAL A 7 -11.35 20.25 -32.64
N THR A 8 -12.35 21.09 -32.42
CA THR A 8 -13.28 21.04 -31.32
C THR A 8 -14.19 19.82 -31.49
N LEU A 9 -14.12 18.85 -30.57
CA LEU A 9 -15.15 17.81 -30.47
C LEU A 9 -15.81 17.93 -29.10
N LEU A 10 -16.99 18.57 -29.09
CA LEU A 10 -17.97 18.47 -28.03
C LEU A 10 -18.48 17.04 -27.99
N GLY A 11 -18.27 16.34 -26.91
CA GLY A 11 -18.91 15.07 -26.57
C GLY A 11 -19.72 15.23 -25.31
N ILE A 12 -21.00 15.53 -25.48
CA ILE A 12 -22.06 15.52 -24.47
C ILE A 12 -22.39 14.08 -24.11
N GLY A 13 -22.52 13.76 -22.82
CA GLY A 13 -23.44 12.75 -22.36
C GLY A 13 -22.85 11.54 -21.73
N CYS A 14 -23.06 11.38 -20.48
CA CYS A 14 -23.88 10.35 -19.85
C CYS A 14 -23.72 10.43 -18.34
N LEU A 15 -24.80 10.73 -17.69
CA LEU A 15 -24.97 10.61 -16.24
C LEU A 15 -25.00 9.12 -15.88
N PRO A 16 -24.22 8.66 -14.91
CA PRO A 16 -24.47 7.37 -14.32
C PRO A 16 -25.63 7.45 -13.32
N ASP A 17 -26.60 6.64 -13.59
CA ASP A 17 -27.72 6.26 -12.75
C ASP A 17 -27.26 5.92 -11.33
N VAL A 18 -27.81 6.63 -10.37
CA VAL A 18 -27.57 6.38 -8.95
C VAL A 18 -28.42 5.17 -8.56
N ALA A 19 -27.87 3.98 -8.65
CA ALA A 19 -28.47 2.78 -8.10
C ALA A 19 -28.56 2.89 -6.58
N ARG A 20 -29.75 3.24 -6.14
CA ARG A 20 -30.18 3.27 -4.75
C ARG A 20 -30.30 1.84 -4.25
N ALA A 21 -29.29 1.38 -3.53
CA ALA A 21 -29.38 0.11 -2.81
C ALA A 21 -30.30 0.30 -1.59
N GLU A 22 -31.52 -0.14 -1.70
CA GLU A 22 -32.42 -0.30 -0.55
C GLU A 22 -31.92 -1.48 0.29
N PHE A 23 -31.34 -1.15 1.41
CA PHE A 23 -30.98 -2.13 2.43
C PHE A 23 -32.23 -2.51 3.21
N SER A 24 -32.86 -3.61 2.82
CA SER A 24 -34.02 -4.16 3.50
C SER A 24 -33.57 -4.93 4.74
N LEU A 25 -33.72 -4.32 5.90
CA LEU A 25 -33.59 -4.99 7.18
C LEU A 25 -34.80 -5.88 7.42
N GLN A 26 -34.70 -7.14 7.11
CA GLN A 26 -35.70 -8.14 7.45
C GLN A 26 -35.44 -8.64 8.85
N ALA A 27 -36.13 -8.06 9.81
CA ALA A 27 -36.16 -8.54 11.18
C ALA A 27 -37.02 -9.80 11.24
N THR A 28 -36.43 -10.95 11.47
CA THR A 28 -37.14 -12.16 11.86
C THR A 28 -37.25 -12.20 13.38
N PRO A 29 -38.44 -12.32 13.95
CA PRO A 29 -38.59 -12.55 15.36
C PRO A 29 -38.31 -14.02 15.69
N SER A 30 -37.21 -14.28 16.35
CA SER A 30 -36.90 -15.60 16.90
C SER A 30 -37.48 -15.76 18.29
N SER A 31 -38.28 -16.77 18.44
CA SER A 31 -38.91 -17.24 19.67
C SER A 31 -37.92 -17.55 20.78
N PRO A 32 -38.32 -17.35 22.05
CA PRO A 32 -37.50 -17.71 23.19
C PRO A 32 -37.55 -19.21 23.44
N SER A 33 -36.47 -19.91 23.18
CA SER A 33 -36.26 -21.28 23.59
C SER A 33 -35.44 -21.27 24.90
N SER A 34 -36.12 -21.47 25.99
CA SER A 34 -35.53 -21.67 27.30
C SER A 34 -34.70 -22.95 27.30
N ARG A 35 -33.41 -22.83 27.55
CA ARG A 35 -32.54 -23.97 27.84
C ARG A 35 -31.73 -23.70 29.10
N PRO A 36 -31.70 -24.67 30.06
CA PRO A 36 -31.12 -24.44 31.37
C PRO A 36 -29.60 -24.30 31.35
N ALA A 37 -29.14 -23.53 32.31
CA ALA A 37 -27.78 -23.17 32.61
C ALA A 37 -26.80 -24.34 32.57
N ALA A 38 -25.88 -24.30 31.61
CA ALA A 38 -24.57 -24.94 31.71
C ALA A 38 -23.54 -23.86 32.05
N GLY A 39 -22.68 -24.16 33.02
CA GLY A 39 -21.77 -23.20 33.66
C GLY A 39 -20.87 -22.43 32.69
N PRO A 40 -20.27 -21.34 33.18
CA PRO A 40 -19.49 -20.46 32.34
C PRO A 40 -18.29 -21.22 31.72
N PRO A 41 -18.10 -21.14 30.42
CA PRO A 41 -16.90 -21.67 29.83
C PRO A 41 -15.71 -20.86 30.40
N PRO A 42 -14.57 -21.53 30.67
CA PRO A 42 -13.38 -20.81 31.12
C PRO A 42 -13.06 -19.74 30.09
N ALA A 43 -12.96 -18.50 30.57
CA ALA A 43 -12.57 -17.37 29.77
C ALA A 43 -11.31 -17.73 28.99
N SER A 44 -11.49 -17.94 27.69
CA SER A 44 -10.37 -18.08 26.76
C SER A 44 -9.59 -16.80 26.85
N ARG A 45 -8.48 -16.86 27.60
CA ARG A 45 -7.48 -15.81 27.66
C ARG A 45 -7.17 -15.44 26.21
N PRO A 46 -7.26 -14.16 25.79
CA PRO A 46 -6.83 -13.79 24.45
C PRO A 46 -5.39 -14.25 24.30
N GLN A 47 -5.18 -15.30 23.56
CA GLN A 47 -3.83 -15.63 23.12
C GLN A 47 -3.43 -14.46 22.25
N ALA A 48 -2.51 -13.65 22.78
CA ALA A 48 -1.78 -12.67 21.99
C ALA A 48 -1.11 -13.48 20.88
N SER A 49 -1.75 -13.51 19.72
CA SER A 49 -1.10 -14.02 18.51
C SER A 49 0.19 -13.27 18.38
N PRO A 50 1.33 -13.95 18.19
CA PRO A 50 2.59 -13.25 17.95
C PRO A 50 2.33 -12.28 16.79
N GLU A 51 2.45 -11.00 17.11
CA GLU A 51 2.21 -9.91 16.19
C GLU A 51 3.17 -10.09 15.03
N ARG A 52 2.68 -10.77 13.98
CA ARG A 52 3.43 -10.85 12.72
C ARG A 52 3.72 -9.43 12.33
N PRO A 53 4.98 -9.07 12.05
CA PRO A 53 5.31 -7.71 11.63
C PRO A 53 4.35 -7.34 10.51
N ARG A 54 3.52 -6.32 10.75
CA ARG A 54 2.54 -5.86 9.76
C ARG A 54 3.33 -5.38 8.57
N THR A 55 3.39 -6.19 7.55
CA THR A 55 4.06 -5.84 6.30
C THR A 55 3.31 -4.66 5.70
N VAL A 56 3.93 -3.50 5.74
CA VAL A 56 3.36 -2.30 5.14
C VAL A 56 3.36 -2.47 3.63
N VAL A 57 2.18 -2.40 3.02
CA VAL A 57 2.03 -2.47 1.57
C VAL A 57 2.25 -1.07 1.00
N ALA A 58 3.13 -0.97 0.02
CA ALA A 58 3.34 0.27 -0.71
C ALA A 58 2.10 0.59 -1.54
N SER A 59 1.67 1.84 -1.52
CA SER A 59 0.53 2.31 -2.30
C SER A 59 0.95 3.42 -3.26
N GLY A 60 0.33 3.46 -4.44
CA GLY A 60 0.63 4.43 -5.47
C GLY A 60 1.57 3.90 -6.55
N PHE A 61 2.09 4.82 -7.35
CA PHE A 61 3.05 4.54 -8.42
C PHE A 61 3.92 5.76 -8.67
N GLY A 62 5.08 5.53 -9.25
CA GLY A 62 5.99 6.59 -9.71
C GLY A 62 6.62 6.18 -11.04
N HIS A 63 6.74 7.12 -11.96
CA HIS A 63 7.42 6.92 -13.23
C HIS A 63 8.49 7.98 -13.40
N GLU A 64 9.74 7.55 -13.63
CA GLU A 64 10.89 8.44 -13.81
C GLU A 64 11.04 9.48 -12.68
N VAL A 65 10.89 9.04 -11.44
CA VAL A 65 11.07 9.89 -10.26
C VAL A 65 12.46 9.71 -9.66
N PRO A 66 13.07 10.75 -9.06
CA PRO A 66 14.34 10.62 -8.38
C PRO A 66 14.27 9.56 -7.28
N LEU A 67 15.32 8.74 -7.15
CA LEU A 67 15.39 7.65 -6.18
C LEU A 67 15.08 8.13 -4.75
N ARG A 68 15.66 9.26 -4.34
CA ARG A 68 15.39 9.86 -3.02
C ARG A 68 13.90 10.10 -2.77
N PHE A 69 13.16 10.54 -3.79
CA PHE A 69 11.74 10.80 -3.69
C PHE A 69 10.93 9.49 -3.62
N ALA A 70 11.26 8.52 -4.49
CA ALA A 70 10.65 7.19 -4.45
C ALA A 70 10.83 6.52 -3.09
N VAL A 71 12.03 6.58 -2.52
CA VAL A 71 12.35 6.04 -1.20
C VAL A 71 11.49 6.67 -0.12
N HIS A 72 11.36 8.01 -0.12
CA HIS A 72 10.52 8.72 0.85
C HIS A 72 9.04 8.33 0.78
N GLN A 73 8.54 7.99 -0.40
CA GLN A 73 7.16 7.56 -0.57
C GLN A 73 6.94 6.09 -0.18
N LEU A 74 7.94 5.24 -0.41
CA LEU A 74 7.84 3.81 -0.16
C LEU A 74 8.11 3.43 1.30
N LEU A 75 9.00 4.17 1.98
CA LEU A 75 9.39 3.85 3.34
C LEU A 75 8.32 4.22 4.36
N PRO A 76 8.03 3.35 5.33
CA PRO A 76 7.24 3.71 6.51
C PRO A 76 7.92 4.82 7.33
N LYS A 77 7.13 5.62 8.05
CA LYS A 77 7.59 6.83 8.76
C LYS A 77 8.73 6.62 9.77
N ASN A 78 8.87 5.41 10.29
CA ASN A 78 9.89 5.05 11.27
C ASN A 78 11.12 4.35 10.67
N TRP A 79 11.28 4.44 9.34
CA TRP A 79 12.42 3.88 8.64
C TRP A 79 13.35 4.99 8.15
N HIS A 80 14.64 4.72 8.20
CA HIS A 80 15.69 5.61 7.71
C HIS A 80 16.40 4.98 6.52
N VAL A 81 16.83 5.80 5.57
CA VAL A 81 17.61 5.34 4.43
C VAL A 81 19.06 5.73 4.56
N ARG A 82 19.94 4.83 4.20
CA ARG A 82 21.38 5.09 4.07
C ARG A 82 21.82 4.73 2.65
N TYR A 83 22.36 5.71 1.96
CA TYR A 83 22.91 5.53 0.62
C TYR A 83 24.39 5.18 0.70
N GLY A 84 24.82 4.19 -0.10
CA GLY A 84 26.24 3.89 -0.30
C GLY A 84 26.95 5.00 -1.09
N GLN A 85 28.29 4.97 -1.10
CA GLN A 85 29.09 6.01 -1.75
C GLN A 85 28.90 6.06 -3.26
N ASP A 86 28.57 4.93 -3.90
CA ASP A 86 28.41 4.80 -5.35
C ASP A 86 26.94 4.89 -5.79
N VAL A 87 26.05 5.38 -4.94
CA VAL A 87 24.61 5.49 -5.19
C VAL A 87 24.26 6.92 -5.53
N ASP A 88 23.71 7.12 -6.72
CA ASP A 88 23.15 8.40 -7.13
C ASP A 88 21.70 8.53 -6.62
N PRO A 89 21.42 9.42 -5.65
CA PRO A 89 20.08 9.61 -5.12
C PRO A 89 19.13 10.30 -6.11
N ASP A 90 19.66 10.92 -7.15
CA ASP A 90 18.89 11.57 -8.21
C ASP A 90 18.64 10.66 -9.41
N GLY A 91 19.16 9.43 -9.40
CA GLY A 91 18.87 8.43 -10.41
C GLY A 91 17.37 8.18 -10.56
N LEU A 92 16.88 8.11 -11.81
CA LEU A 92 15.45 7.96 -12.08
C LEU A 92 15.02 6.51 -11.92
N VAL A 93 13.96 6.32 -11.16
CA VAL A 93 13.34 5.00 -10.92
C VAL A 93 11.85 5.03 -11.22
N SER A 94 11.33 3.87 -11.57
CA SER A 94 9.89 3.65 -11.73
C SER A 94 9.45 2.54 -10.78
N TRP A 95 8.30 2.71 -10.16
CA TRP A 95 7.77 1.74 -9.21
C TRP A 95 6.25 1.69 -9.24
N GLN A 96 5.70 0.56 -8.83
CA GLN A 96 4.27 0.33 -8.70
C GLN A 96 3.99 -0.36 -7.37
N GLY A 97 3.07 0.20 -6.61
CA GLY A 97 2.61 -0.34 -5.33
C GLY A 97 1.78 -1.62 -5.47
N GLY A 98 1.06 -1.97 -4.40
CA GLY A 98 0.24 -3.18 -4.34
C GLY A 98 0.98 -4.40 -3.77
N ARG A 99 2.26 -4.25 -3.43
CA ARG A 99 3.09 -5.28 -2.80
C ARG A 99 3.79 -4.72 -1.54
N PRO A 100 4.37 -5.56 -0.70
CA PRO A 100 5.19 -5.10 0.42
C PRO A 100 6.24 -4.09 -0.05
N TRP A 101 6.41 -3.01 0.72
CA TRP A 101 7.26 -1.88 0.33
C TRP A 101 8.72 -2.28 0.05
N ASP A 102 9.25 -3.26 0.78
CA ASP A 102 10.63 -3.76 0.60
C ASP A 102 10.82 -4.45 -0.76
N TYR A 103 9.83 -5.20 -1.23
CA TYR A 103 9.85 -5.79 -2.57
C TYR A 103 9.75 -4.73 -3.66
N VAL A 104 8.84 -3.76 -3.47
CA VAL A 104 8.68 -2.67 -4.44
C VAL A 104 9.96 -1.85 -4.54
N LEU A 105 10.61 -1.55 -3.41
CA LEU A 105 11.87 -0.80 -3.40
C LEU A 105 12.99 -1.57 -4.10
N ARG A 106 13.15 -2.87 -3.82
CA ARG A 106 14.15 -3.71 -4.49
C ARG A 106 13.93 -3.76 -6.00
N ASP A 107 12.69 -3.87 -6.44
CA ASP A 107 12.38 -3.88 -7.87
C ASP A 107 12.65 -2.51 -8.52
N ALA A 108 12.35 -1.41 -7.84
CA ALA A 108 12.57 -0.07 -8.32
C ALA A 108 14.07 0.28 -8.52
N VAL A 109 14.95 -0.25 -7.67
CA VAL A 109 16.40 0.04 -7.75
C VAL A 109 17.17 -0.88 -8.70
N LYS A 110 16.62 -2.03 -9.08
CA LYS A 110 17.25 -2.99 -10.00
C LYS A 110 17.72 -2.40 -11.31
N PRO A 111 16.94 -1.56 -12.03
CA PRO A 111 17.37 -0.98 -13.29
C PRO A 111 18.64 -0.12 -13.16
N LEU A 112 18.91 0.43 -11.98
CA LEU A 112 20.11 1.20 -11.69
C LEU A 112 21.32 0.31 -11.27
N GLY A 113 21.13 -1.01 -11.24
CA GLY A 113 22.14 -1.95 -10.74
C GLY A 113 22.37 -1.85 -9.23
N LEU A 114 21.40 -1.33 -8.50
CA LEU A 114 21.46 -1.14 -7.05
C LEU A 114 20.73 -2.25 -6.31
N GLN A 115 21.10 -2.45 -5.04
CA GLN A 115 20.48 -3.39 -4.12
C GLN A 115 19.98 -2.65 -2.89
N ALA A 116 18.79 -3.03 -2.41
CA ALA A 116 18.20 -2.48 -1.20
C ALA A 116 18.08 -3.57 -0.13
N TYR A 117 18.62 -3.32 1.05
CA TYR A 117 18.57 -4.20 2.21
C TYR A 117 17.83 -3.52 3.35
N ALA A 118 16.76 -4.13 3.81
CA ALA A 118 16.04 -3.69 4.99
C ALA A 118 16.58 -4.44 6.22
N ALA A 119 17.10 -3.70 7.20
CA ALA A 119 17.55 -4.24 8.49
C ALA A 119 16.52 -3.85 9.58
N PRO A 120 15.54 -4.70 9.89
CA PRO A 120 14.66 -4.48 11.01
C PRO A 120 15.42 -4.80 12.30
N GLY A 121 15.42 -3.87 13.26
CA GLY A 121 15.98 -4.10 14.59
C GLY A 121 17.01 -3.08 15.04
N GLU A 122 17.89 -2.59 14.18
CA GLU A 122 18.85 -1.53 14.49
C GLU A 122 18.36 -0.15 13.97
N GLY A 123 17.21 0.31 14.48
CA GLY A 123 16.68 1.61 14.09
C GLY A 123 15.93 1.64 12.75
N ASN A 124 15.48 0.48 12.24
CA ASN A 124 14.74 0.39 10.98
C ASN A 124 15.47 1.10 9.83
N ILE A 125 16.61 0.59 9.45
CA ILE A 125 17.45 1.18 8.40
C ILE A 125 17.30 0.40 7.09
N VAL A 126 17.13 1.12 5.99
CA VAL A 126 17.31 0.59 4.65
C VAL A 126 18.66 1.06 4.13
N GLN A 127 19.48 0.13 3.73
CA GLN A 127 20.74 0.40 3.07
C GLN A 127 20.60 0.15 1.56
N ILE A 128 20.96 1.15 0.76
CA ILE A 128 21.01 1.06 -0.70
C ILE A 128 22.46 1.10 -1.14
N THR A 129 22.90 0.06 -1.82
CA THR A 129 24.27 -0.09 -2.30
C THR A 129 24.28 -0.55 -3.76
N ARG A 130 25.42 -0.46 -4.38
CA ARG A 130 25.63 -1.01 -5.70
C ARG A 130 26.09 -2.46 -5.63
#